data_29c5ccadacd9e6d22c7a6cd99b1905d0
#
_entry.id   29c5ccadacd9e6d22c7a6cd99b1905d0
#
_cell.length_a   1.000
_cell.length_b   1.000
_cell.length_c   1.000
_cell.angle_alpha   90.00
_cell.angle_beta   90.00
_cell.angle_gamma   90.00
#
_symmetry.space_group_name_H-M   'P 1'
#
loop_
_entity.id
_entity.type
_entity.pdbx_description
1 polymer ?
#
loop_
_entity_poly.entity_id
_entity_poly.type
_entity_poly.pdbx_seq_one_letter_code
_entity_poly.pdbx_strand_id
1 'polypeptide(L)'
;VELIGGEHPATEIYEAAFAAGKHVVTANKALLGRHVEALAAKARENGVQLKCEASCGGGIPIVSTLEHDLVGNKILTIAGILNGTTNYILSRMESEGADYADVLADAQAKGYAEADPSADVDGFDAASKTAILASIGFGTRVTTDDVYQQGIRTIAAEDIAVAHELGYTIKLLGIACNTA
;
A
#
# COMPACT_ATOMS: atom_id res chain seq x y z
N VAL A 1 18.02 -3.33 -9.49
CA VAL A 1 16.58 -2.94 -9.49
C VAL A 1 15.77 -4.21 -9.64
N GLU A 2 14.75 -4.40 -8.81
CA GLU A 2 13.85 -5.54 -8.85
C GLU A 2 12.40 -5.06 -9.04
N LEU A 3 11.73 -5.59 -10.07
CA LEU A 3 10.36 -5.27 -10.47
C LEU A 3 9.60 -6.56 -10.87
N ILE A 4 10.04 -7.73 -10.38
CA ILE A 4 9.46 -9.02 -10.73
C ILE A 4 8.12 -9.20 -10.03
N GLY A 5 8.04 -8.76 -8.76
CA GLY A 5 6.87 -8.96 -7.91
C GLY A 5 6.82 -10.35 -7.26
N GLY A 6 5.91 -10.50 -6.29
CA GLY A 6 5.80 -11.73 -5.50
C GLY A 6 6.93 -11.90 -4.47
N GLU A 7 6.85 -12.97 -3.67
CA GLU A 7 7.87 -13.25 -2.65
C GLU A 7 9.05 -14.05 -3.23
N HIS A 8 8.77 -14.97 -4.14
CA HIS A 8 9.77 -15.79 -4.82
C HIS A 8 9.76 -15.53 -6.34
N PRO A 9 10.91 -15.41 -6.99
CA PRO A 9 12.29 -15.53 -6.48
C PRO A 9 12.87 -14.22 -5.92
N ALA A 10 12.06 -13.19 -5.63
CA ALA A 10 12.57 -11.87 -5.21
C ALA A 10 13.40 -11.96 -3.92
N THR A 11 12.97 -12.77 -2.93
CA THR A 11 13.71 -12.95 -1.68
C THR A 11 15.13 -13.46 -1.95
N GLU A 12 15.29 -14.50 -2.74
CA GLU A 12 16.58 -15.10 -3.08
C GLU A 12 17.48 -14.11 -3.83
N ILE A 13 16.88 -13.30 -4.70
CA ILE A 13 17.60 -12.26 -5.44
C ILE A 13 18.14 -11.19 -4.49
N TYR A 14 17.32 -10.74 -3.49
CA TYR A 14 17.79 -9.76 -2.52
C TYR A 14 18.92 -10.32 -1.66
N GLU A 15 18.77 -11.54 -1.16
CA GLU A 15 19.79 -12.19 -0.36
C GLU A 15 21.11 -12.32 -1.11
N ALA A 16 21.06 -12.77 -2.36
CA ALA A 16 22.24 -12.88 -3.21
C ALA A 16 22.86 -11.50 -3.52
N ALA A 17 22.03 -10.48 -3.74
CA ALA A 17 22.50 -9.12 -3.99
C ALA A 17 23.21 -8.54 -2.75
N PHE A 18 22.59 -8.66 -1.56
CA PHE A 18 23.19 -8.19 -0.30
C PHE A 18 24.51 -8.87 0.01
N ALA A 19 24.55 -10.21 -0.11
CA ALA A 19 25.79 -10.99 0.08
C ALA A 19 26.89 -10.59 -0.92
N ALA A 20 26.53 -10.14 -2.11
CA ALA A 20 27.47 -9.62 -3.12
C ALA A 20 27.81 -8.12 -2.96
N GLY A 21 27.42 -7.49 -1.86
CA GLY A 21 27.69 -6.07 -1.60
C GLY A 21 26.91 -5.12 -2.51
N LYS A 22 25.75 -5.54 -3.03
CA LYS A 22 24.95 -4.73 -3.98
C LYS A 22 23.73 -4.13 -3.30
N HIS A 23 23.47 -2.85 -3.55
CA HIS A 23 22.23 -2.18 -3.16
C HIS A 23 21.04 -2.74 -3.95
N VAL A 24 19.85 -2.76 -3.34
CA VAL A 24 18.59 -3.15 -3.98
C VAL A 24 17.63 -1.96 -4.01
N VAL A 25 17.00 -1.75 -5.16
CA VAL A 25 15.89 -0.80 -5.36
C VAL A 25 14.70 -1.60 -5.87
N THR A 26 13.55 -1.48 -5.21
CA THR A 26 12.37 -2.30 -5.49
C THR A 26 11.06 -1.54 -5.41
N ALA A 27 10.04 -2.03 -6.14
CA ALA A 27 8.64 -1.67 -6.00
C ALA A 27 7.76 -2.82 -5.48
N ASN A 28 8.35 -3.93 -5.02
CA ASN A 28 7.68 -5.17 -4.69
C ASN A 28 6.94 -5.10 -3.34
N LYS A 29 5.71 -4.64 -3.37
CA LYS A 29 4.85 -4.48 -2.18
C LYS A 29 4.55 -5.80 -1.48
N ALA A 30 4.36 -6.89 -2.24
CA ALA A 30 4.02 -8.20 -1.69
C ALA A 30 5.12 -8.71 -0.75
N LEU A 31 6.37 -8.64 -1.18
CA LEU A 31 7.52 -9.01 -0.35
C LEU A 31 7.73 -8.04 0.81
N LEU A 32 7.70 -6.74 0.54
CA LEU A 32 7.95 -5.72 1.55
C LEU A 32 6.87 -5.68 2.64
N GLY A 33 5.60 -5.85 2.29
CA GLY A 33 4.49 -5.86 3.24
C GLY A 33 4.59 -6.95 4.32
N ARG A 34 5.43 -7.96 4.10
CA ARG A 34 5.68 -9.05 5.06
C ARG A 34 7.06 -9.00 5.70
N HIS A 35 8.06 -8.45 4.98
CA HIS A 35 9.47 -8.66 5.32
C HIS A 35 10.31 -7.39 5.31
N VAL A 36 9.73 -6.17 5.21
CA VAL A 36 10.50 -4.93 5.04
C VAL A 36 11.54 -4.73 6.14
N GLU A 37 11.18 -4.97 7.39
CA GLU A 37 12.08 -4.78 8.53
C GLU A 37 13.24 -5.77 8.50
N ALA A 38 12.95 -7.06 8.27
CA ALA A 38 13.98 -8.10 8.19
C ALA A 38 14.94 -7.89 7.01
N LEU A 39 14.41 -7.49 5.84
CA LEU A 39 15.21 -7.19 4.66
C LEU A 39 16.07 -5.93 4.86
N ALA A 40 15.54 -4.91 5.50
CA ALA A 40 16.30 -3.70 5.85
C ALA A 40 17.42 -4.00 6.86
N ALA A 41 17.16 -4.85 7.87
CA ALA A 41 18.17 -5.31 8.80
C ALA A 41 19.30 -6.07 8.06
N LYS A 42 18.93 -7.01 7.21
CA LYS A 42 19.90 -7.81 6.42
C LYS A 42 20.72 -6.93 5.45
N ALA A 43 20.12 -5.92 4.84
CA ALA A 43 20.85 -4.96 4.02
C ALA A 43 21.90 -4.18 4.86
N ARG A 44 21.52 -3.70 6.05
CA ARG A 44 22.44 -3.01 6.98
C ARG A 44 23.59 -3.92 7.43
N GLU A 45 23.34 -5.17 7.76
CA GLU A 45 24.35 -6.16 8.15
C GLU A 45 25.40 -6.38 7.05
N ASN A 46 24.99 -6.30 5.79
CA ASN A 46 25.88 -6.42 4.63
C ASN A 46 26.46 -5.07 4.15
N GLY A 47 26.23 -3.97 4.87
CA GLY A 47 26.73 -2.64 4.51
C GLY A 47 26.13 -2.08 3.22
N VAL A 48 24.94 -2.53 2.85
CA VAL A 48 24.23 -2.10 1.62
C VAL A 48 22.88 -1.46 1.94
N GLN A 49 22.21 -0.90 0.94
CA GLN A 49 20.92 -0.23 1.07
C GLN A 49 19.81 -1.03 0.38
N LEU A 50 18.65 -1.07 1.02
CA LEU A 50 17.38 -1.41 0.42
C LEU A 50 16.57 -0.12 0.25
N LYS A 51 16.18 0.21 -0.99
CA LYS A 51 15.36 1.38 -1.31
C LYS A 51 14.04 0.93 -1.94
N CYS A 52 12.94 1.43 -1.39
CA CYS A 52 11.59 0.94 -1.72
C CYS A 52 10.56 2.07 -1.94
N GLU A 53 11.00 3.27 -2.31
CA GLU A 53 10.10 4.42 -2.52
C GLU A 53 8.93 4.09 -3.44
N ALA A 54 9.20 3.37 -4.55
CA ALA A 54 8.18 3.00 -5.53
C ALA A 54 7.15 1.96 -5.04
N SER A 55 7.32 1.43 -3.82
CA SER A 55 6.35 0.48 -3.23
C SER A 55 5.08 1.17 -2.70
N CYS A 56 5.17 2.44 -2.32
CA CYS A 56 4.07 3.21 -1.75
C CYS A 56 3.97 4.60 -2.38
N GLY A 57 2.74 5.08 -2.61
CA GLY A 57 2.50 6.46 -3.01
C GLY A 57 2.84 6.82 -4.46
N GLY A 58 3.29 5.87 -5.29
CA GLY A 58 3.69 6.12 -6.67
C GLY A 58 4.85 7.12 -6.75
N GLY A 59 4.62 8.31 -7.29
CA GLY A 59 5.62 9.39 -7.37
C GLY A 59 5.68 10.30 -6.13
N ILE A 60 4.88 10.04 -5.09
CA ILE A 60 4.89 10.81 -3.84
C ILE A 60 6.03 10.30 -2.95
N PRO A 61 6.98 11.15 -2.52
CA PRO A 61 8.16 10.74 -1.76
C PRO A 61 7.83 10.50 -0.27
N ILE A 62 7.00 9.51 0.05
CA ILE A 62 6.56 9.23 1.41
C ILE A 62 7.54 8.41 2.21
N VAL A 63 8.18 7.42 1.61
CA VAL A 63 9.15 6.54 2.31
C VAL A 63 10.39 7.34 2.69
N SER A 64 10.98 8.08 1.76
CA SER A 64 12.15 8.92 2.03
C SER A 64 11.83 10.02 3.05
N THR A 65 10.63 10.60 3.03
CA THR A 65 10.19 11.57 4.02
C THR A 65 10.14 10.96 5.42
N LEU A 66 9.60 9.75 5.58
CA LEU A 66 9.59 9.05 6.87
C LEU A 66 11.00 8.68 7.34
N GLU A 67 11.86 8.19 6.44
CA GLU A 67 13.21 7.73 6.77
C GLU A 67 14.20 8.87 7.07
N HIS A 68 14.03 10.06 6.50
CA HIS A 68 15.04 11.13 6.52
C HIS A 68 14.49 12.44 7.06
N ASP A 69 13.40 12.97 6.51
CA ASP A 69 12.93 14.30 6.87
C ASP A 69 12.26 14.33 8.24
N LEU A 70 11.54 13.25 8.58
CA LEU A 70 10.80 13.10 9.83
C LEU A 70 11.51 12.24 10.88
N VAL A 71 12.74 11.84 10.66
CA VAL A 71 13.49 10.94 11.56
C VAL A 71 13.60 11.44 13.00
N GLY A 72 13.58 12.75 13.22
CA GLY A 72 13.60 13.38 14.56
C GLY A 72 12.22 13.49 15.21
N ASN A 73 11.16 13.05 14.56
CA ASN A 73 9.78 13.18 15.04
C ASN A 73 9.23 11.83 15.50
N LYS A 74 8.35 11.85 16.51
CA LYS A 74 7.51 10.68 16.83
C LYS A 74 6.29 10.70 15.93
N ILE A 75 6.22 9.75 15.00
CA ILE A 75 5.05 9.55 14.16
C ILE A 75 3.96 8.86 14.99
N LEU A 76 2.81 9.49 15.12
CA LEU A 76 1.68 8.99 15.89
C LEU A 76 0.63 8.31 15.01
N THR A 77 0.40 8.86 13.81
CA THR A 77 -0.61 8.35 12.88
C THR A 77 -0.13 8.50 11.45
N ILE A 78 -0.39 7.49 10.67
CA ILE A 78 -0.26 7.50 9.21
C ILE A 78 -1.64 7.18 8.67
N ALA A 79 -2.20 8.03 7.84
CA ALA A 79 -3.50 7.82 7.23
C ALA A 79 -3.52 8.38 5.81
N GLY A 80 -4.16 7.65 4.90
CA GLY A 80 -4.27 8.10 3.52
C GLY A 80 -5.04 7.16 2.60
N ILE A 81 -5.35 7.66 1.41
CA ILE A 81 -5.88 6.87 0.30
C ILE A 81 -4.68 6.24 -0.42
N LEU A 82 -4.46 4.95 -0.20
CA LEU A 82 -3.26 4.24 -0.67
C LEU A 82 -3.47 3.45 -1.97
N ASN A 83 -4.71 3.36 -2.46
CA ASN A 83 -5.04 2.63 -3.67
C ASN A 83 -5.83 3.50 -4.65
N GLY A 84 -5.28 3.68 -5.86
CA GLY A 84 -5.87 4.52 -6.91
C GLY A 84 -7.13 3.92 -7.54
N THR A 85 -7.14 2.62 -7.78
CA THR A 85 -8.26 1.89 -8.41
C THR A 85 -9.53 2.02 -7.58
N THR A 86 -9.45 1.72 -6.29
CA THR A 86 -10.61 1.84 -5.39
C THR A 86 -11.05 3.28 -5.19
N ASN A 87 -10.11 4.22 -5.15
CA ASN A 87 -10.47 5.63 -5.10
C ASN A 87 -11.19 6.10 -6.37
N TYR A 88 -10.77 5.64 -7.55
CA TYR A 88 -11.46 5.90 -8.81
C TYR A 88 -12.89 5.35 -8.77
N ILE A 89 -13.05 4.07 -8.37
CA ILE A 89 -14.36 3.41 -8.32
C ILE A 89 -15.30 4.17 -7.37
N LEU A 90 -14.91 4.39 -6.12
CA LEU A 90 -15.75 5.05 -5.13
C LEU A 90 -16.08 6.50 -5.51
N SER A 91 -15.14 7.23 -6.11
CA SER A 91 -15.38 8.60 -6.56
C SER A 91 -16.37 8.66 -7.72
N ARG A 92 -16.32 7.69 -8.64
CA ARG A 92 -17.29 7.59 -9.75
C ARG A 92 -18.67 7.19 -9.25
N MET A 93 -18.78 6.22 -8.34
CA MET A 93 -20.05 5.87 -7.69
C MET A 93 -20.67 7.09 -7.02
N GLU A 94 -19.89 7.89 -6.31
CA GLU A 94 -20.34 9.11 -5.63
C GLU A 94 -20.80 10.20 -6.60
N SER A 95 -20.03 10.49 -7.65
CA SER A 95 -20.33 11.58 -8.58
C SER A 95 -21.42 11.28 -9.59
N GLU A 96 -21.64 10.01 -9.93
CA GLU A 96 -22.56 9.58 -10.99
C GLU A 96 -23.77 8.82 -10.44
N GLY A 97 -23.79 8.44 -9.16
CA GLY A 97 -24.81 7.57 -8.58
C GLY A 97 -24.83 6.17 -9.20
N ALA A 98 -23.69 5.73 -9.77
CA ALA A 98 -23.57 4.48 -10.48
C ALA A 98 -23.30 3.32 -9.53
N ASP A 99 -23.71 2.11 -9.92
CA ASP A 99 -23.45 0.89 -9.18
C ASP A 99 -21.99 0.45 -9.30
N TYR A 100 -21.50 -0.23 -8.26
CA TYR A 100 -20.13 -0.76 -8.19
C TYR A 100 -19.76 -1.60 -9.43
N ALA A 101 -20.66 -2.49 -9.86
CA ALA A 101 -20.38 -3.40 -10.97
C ALA A 101 -20.14 -2.66 -12.29
N ASP A 102 -20.93 -1.62 -12.56
CA ASP A 102 -20.83 -0.83 -13.79
C ASP A 102 -19.54 0.00 -13.80
N VAL A 103 -19.21 0.61 -12.66
CA VAL A 103 -17.98 1.40 -12.53
C VAL A 103 -16.74 0.52 -12.60
N LEU A 104 -16.77 -0.69 -12.02
CA LEU A 104 -15.66 -1.63 -12.12
C LEU A 104 -15.45 -2.07 -13.57
N ALA A 105 -16.51 -2.40 -14.30
CA ALA A 105 -16.41 -2.78 -15.70
C ALA A 105 -15.81 -1.65 -16.57
N ASP A 106 -16.21 -0.40 -16.32
CA ASP A 106 -15.62 0.77 -16.98
C ASP A 106 -14.15 0.98 -16.61
N ALA A 107 -13.78 0.79 -15.33
CA ALA A 107 -12.39 0.85 -14.88
C ALA A 107 -11.52 -0.20 -15.58
N GLN A 108 -12.04 -1.42 -15.73
CA GLN A 108 -11.34 -2.50 -16.46
C GLN A 108 -11.19 -2.16 -17.95
N ALA A 109 -12.25 -1.67 -18.59
CA ALA A 109 -12.21 -1.28 -20.00
C ALA A 109 -11.19 -0.15 -20.27
N LYS A 110 -10.97 0.74 -19.31
CA LYS A 110 -10.00 1.84 -19.37
C LYS A 110 -8.59 1.44 -18.91
N GLY A 111 -8.39 0.21 -18.43
CA GLY A 111 -7.10 -0.26 -17.91
C GLY A 111 -6.72 0.28 -16.53
N TYR A 112 -7.67 0.82 -15.76
CA TYR A 112 -7.47 1.25 -14.37
C TYR A 112 -7.63 0.10 -13.37
N ALA A 113 -8.31 -0.97 -13.76
CA ALA A 113 -8.42 -2.21 -13.02
C ALA A 113 -8.02 -3.38 -13.92
N GLU A 114 -7.35 -4.37 -13.35
CA GLU A 114 -7.01 -5.62 -14.02
C GLU A 114 -8.24 -6.51 -14.18
N ALA A 115 -8.12 -7.57 -15.00
CA ALA A 115 -9.18 -8.57 -15.17
C ALA A 115 -9.55 -9.26 -13.85
N ASP A 116 -8.54 -9.55 -13.00
CA ASP A 116 -8.74 -9.89 -11.59
C ASP A 116 -8.39 -8.68 -10.72
N PRO A 117 -9.38 -7.90 -10.26
CA PRO A 117 -9.14 -6.70 -9.49
C PRO A 117 -8.99 -6.96 -7.98
N SER A 118 -8.96 -8.22 -7.55
CA SER A 118 -9.05 -8.61 -6.12
C SER A 118 -7.97 -7.96 -5.26
N ALA A 119 -6.75 -7.82 -5.77
CA ALA A 119 -5.67 -7.16 -5.04
C ALA A 119 -6.04 -5.73 -4.60
N ASP A 120 -6.77 -5.01 -5.45
CA ASP A 120 -7.22 -3.64 -5.17
C ASP A 120 -8.53 -3.63 -4.38
N VAL A 121 -9.59 -4.24 -4.96
CA VAL A 121 -10.96 -4.07 -4.44
C VAL A 121 -11.24 -4.81 -3.14
N ASP A 122 -10.45 -5.83 -2.81
CA ASP A 122 -10.53 -6.53 -1.52
C ASP A 122 -9.60 -5.93 -0.45
N GLY A 123 -8.78 -4.92 -0.83
CA GLY A 123 -7.96 -4.13 0.09
C GLY A 123 -6.55 -4.66 0.35
N PHE A 124 -6.11 -5.73 -0.32
CA PHE A 124 -4.78 -6.32 -0.11
C PHE A 124 -3.63 -5.35 -0.44
N ASP A 125 -3.74 -4.58 -1.53
CA ASP A 125 -2.74 -3.57 -1.90
C ASP A 125 -2.64 -2.46 -0.85
N ALA A 126 -3.78 -1.96 -0.38
CA ALA A 126 -3.83 -0.94 0.67
C ALA A 126 -3.26 -1.48 2.00
N ALA A 127 -3.59 -2.72 2.38
CA ALA A 127 -3.06 -3.35 3.59
C ALA A 127 -1.53 -3.51 3.52
N SER A 128 -0.99 -3.98 2.40
CA SER A 128 0.46 -4.11 2.22
C SER A 128 1.18 -2.76 2.33
N LYS A 129 0.65 -1.71 1.71
CA LYS A 129 1.21 -0.36 1.82
C LYS A 129 1.11 0.19 3.24
N THR A 130 0.00 -0.05 3.94
CA THR A 130 -0.18 0.34 5.35
C THR A 130 0.87 -0.32 6.23
N ALA A 131 1.10 -1.64 6.06
CA ALA A 131 2.12 -2.38 6.81
C ALA A 131 3.54 -1.83 6.55
N ILE A 132 3.89 -1.55 5.30
CA ILE A 132 5.20 -0.98 4.93
C ILE A 132 5.38 0.38 5.60
N LEU A 133 4.43 1.29 5.45
CA LEU A 133 4.51 2.64 6.00
C LEU A 133 4.52 2.64 7.52
N ALA A 134 3.72 1.78 8.16
CA ALA A 134 3.72 1.61 9.62
C ALA A 134 5.07 1.09 10.13
N SER A 135 5.64 0.07 9.46
CA SER A 135 6.94 -0.47 9.83
C SER A 135 8.04 0.58 9.77
N ILE A 136 8.08 1.37 8.70
CA ILE A 136 9.07 2.43 8.52
C ILE A 136 8.81 3.58 9.48
N GLY A 137 7.59 4.10 9.54
CA GLY A 137 7.26 5.30 10.30
C GLY A 137 7.27 5.12 11.81
N PHE A 138 6.94 3.92 12.30
CA PHE A 138 6.95 3.62 13.74
C PHE A 138 8.23 2.92 14.20
N GLY A 139 9.09 2.49 13.27
CA GLY A 139 10.33 1.76 13.59
C GLY A 139 10.06 0.41 14.26
N THR A 140 8.96 -0.25 13.89
CA THR A 140 8.57 -1.54 14.47
C THR A 140 8.10 -2.50 13.37
N ARG A 141 8.14 -3.80 13.65
CA ARG A 141 7.66 -4.79 12.68
C ARG A 141 6.13 -4.79 12.63
N VAL A 142 5.58 -4.42 11.49
CA VAL A 142 4.17 -4.58 11.11
C VAL A 142 4.12 -5.32 9.78
N THR A 143 3.33 -6.39 9.70
CA THR A 143 3.15 -7.17 8.48
C THR A 143 1.73 -6.99 7.93
N THR A 144 1.50 -7.39 6.70
CA THR A 144 0.16 -7.38 6.10
C THR A 144 -0.84 -8.21 6.92
N ASP A 145 -0.39 -9.26 7.61
CA ASP A 145 -1.24 -10.12 8.44
C ASP A 145 -1.68 -9.43 9.74
N ASP A 146 -0.99 -8.35 10.15
CA ASP A 146 -1.35 -7.53 11.32
C ASP A 146 -2.37 -6.44 10.98
N VAL A 147 -2.69 -6.24 9.69
CA VAL A 147 -3.59 -5.19 9.22
C VAL A 147 -5.00 -5.76 9.03
N TYR A 148 -5.97 -5.25 9.79
CA TYR A 148 -7.37 -5.50 9.46
C TYR A 148 -7.67 -4.89 8.08
N GLN A 149 -8.26 -5.68 7.19
CA GLN A 149 -8.63 -5.20 5.87
C GLN A 149 -10.10 -5.43 5.57
N GLN A 150 -10.69 -4.48 4.87
CA GLN A 150 -12.03 -4.56 4.32
C GLN A 150 -12.00 -3.96 2.91
N GLY A 151 -12.51 -4.72 1.94
CA GLY A 151 -12.62 -4.26 0.56
C GLY A 151 -13.86 -3.38 0.34
N ILE A 152 -14.06 -3.00 -0.93
CA ILE A 152 -15.14 -2.11 -1.37
C ILE A 152 -16.28 -2.82 -2.10
N ARG A 153 -16.20 -4.15 -2.31
CA ARG A 153 -17.19 -4.90 -3.11
C ARG A 153 -18.61 -4.83 -2.59
N THR A 154 -18.77 -4.62 -1.28
CA THR A 154 -20.06 -4.58 -0.61
C THR A 154 -20.64 -3.18 -0.49
N ILE A 155 -19.94 -2.16 -0.96
CA ILE A 155 -20.43 -0.78 -0.95
C ILE A 155 -21.43 -0.60 -2.08
N ALA A 156 -22.67 -0.29 -1.72
CA ALA A 156 -23.75 -0.02 -2.64
C ALA A 156 -23.89 1.49 -2.95
N ALA A 157 -24.57 1.83 -4.01
CA ALA A 157 -24.87 3.24 -4.35
C ALA A 157 -25.69 3.91 -3.24
N GLU A 158 -26.58 3.16 -2.60
CA GLU A 158 -27.38 3.63 -1.47
C GLU A 158 -26.52 3.98 -0.24
N ASP A 159 -25.45 3.22 0.05
CA ASP A 159 -24.54 3.54 1.15
C ASP A 159 -23.85 4.88 0.93
N ILE A 160 -23.45 5.14 -0.32
CA ILE A 160 -22.82 6.40 -0.70
C ILE A 160 -23.82 7.56 -0.59
N ALA A 161 -25.07 7.37 -1.06
CA ALA A 161 -26.10 8.38 -0.96
C ALA A 161 -26.40 8.75 0.51
N VAL A 162 -26.56 7.76 1.38
CA VAL A 162 -26.78 7.97 2.82
C VAL A 162 -25.58 8.65 3.47
N ALA A 163 -24.36 8.23 3.15
CA ALA A 163 -23.16 8.88 3.67
C ALA A 163 -23.12 10.37 3.27
N HIS A 164 -23.44 10.68 2.01
CA HIS A 164 -23.47 12.05 1.51
C HIS A 164 -24.54 12.91 2.23
N GLU A 165 -25.74 12.38 2.48
CA GLU A 165 -26.79 13.06 3.26
C GLU A 165 -26.33 13.38 4.68
N LEU A 166 -25.48 12.52 5.27
CA LEU A 166 -24.90 12.70 6.59
C LEU A 166 -23.64 13.60 6.58
N GLY A 167 -23.22 14.10 5.42
CA GLY A 167 -22.04 14.95 5.26
C GLY A 167 -20.71 14.20 5.24
N TYR A 168 -20.73 12.90 4.86
CA TYR A 168 -19.55 12.06 4.75
C TYR A 168 -19.30 11.62 3.29
N THR A 169 -18.04 11.28 3.02
CA THR A 169 -17.59 10.65 1.77
C THR A 169 -16.96 9.29 2.09
N ILE A 170 -17.33 8.25 1.35
CA ILE A 170 -16.78 6.91 1.55
C ILE A 170 -15.47 6.78 0.75
N LYS A 171 -14.38 6.41 1.42
CA LYS A 171 -13.06 6.15 0.83
C LYS A 171 -12.43 4.90 1.47
N LEU A 172 -11.61 4.17 0.69
CA LEU A 172 -10.74 3.14 1.25
C LEU A 172 -9.49 3.80 1.82
N LEU A 173 -9.32 3.70 3.13
CA LEU A 173 -8.21 4.32 3.85
C LEU A 173 -7.26 3.26 4.41
N GLY A 174 -5.94 3.47 4.22
CA GLY A 174 -4.92 2.83 5.04
C GLY A 174 -4.69 3.70 6.28
N ILE A 175 -4.87 3.10 7.47
CA ILE A 175 -4.70 3.82 8.74
C ILE A 175 -3.82 2.98 9.66
N ALA A 176 -2.77 3.59 10.19
CA ALA A 176 -1.93 3.01 11.23
C ALA A 176 -1.77 4.03 12.36
N CYS A 177 -1.95 3.58 13.60
CA CYS A 177 -1.81 4.41 14.81
C CYS A 177 -0.79 3.81 15.76
N ASN A 178 0.15 4.63 16.23
CA ASN A 178 1.08 4.28 17.30
C ASN A 178 0.48 4.75 18.63
N THR A 179 0.04 3.81 19.45
CA THR A 179 -0.60 4.08 20.75
C THR A 179 0.35 3.91 21.94
N ALA A 180 1.63 3.66 21.68
CA ALA A 180 2.67 3.46 22.71
C ALA A 180 3.39 4.77 23.10
#